data_1882ed872080ed0a48c6aca979664518
#
_entry.id   1882ed872080ed0a48c6aca979664518
#
_cell.length_a   1.000
_cell.length_b   1.000
_cell.length_c   1.000
_cell.angle_alpha   90.00
_cell.angle_beta   90.00
_cell.angle_gamma   90.00
#
_symmetry.space_group_name_H-M   'P 1'
#
loop_
_entity.id
_entity.type
_entity.pdbx_description
1 polymer ?
#
loop_
_entity_poly.entity_id
_entity_poly.type
_entity_poly.pdbx_seq_one_letter_code
_entity_poly.pdbx_strand_id
1 'polypeptide(L)'
;MNWSERQAEIKQFTKEALEEVRKYVEKPKQTLEMANFIAQFPNYSFKNVALIKHQFKGATAVAGYKELAKKGFPVRKGEHGIRILAPVPYQYILDQNGKRKSKRYWSKEEKAKIDRGEIKVKDDVWYRNVYVFDISQTNAKPEDLPDIFPNRPYSYDYTQVRNRQALYDALVEFSKKNGVPVKVASLEEWNSQRFGTAKGVFSQSQKGKQIMLSPRLNDDEKIPVLIHEITHSILHNEQQQRKRDKPLNTIQKEFQAELSSYITAKHYGIDTRKQAIPYIDSWTNNLKE
;
A
#
# COMPACT_ATOMS: atom_id res chain seq x y z
N MET A 1 -15.75 27.68 7.25
CA MET A 1 -14.39 27.09 7.16
C MET A 1 -13.85 27.36 5.78
N ASN A 2 -12.79 28.13 5.69
CA ASN A 2 -12.11 28.42 4.42
C ASN A 2 -11.26 27.23 3.96
N TRP A 3 -10.66 27.31 2.75
CA TRP A 3 -9.89 26.20 2.18
C TRP A 3 -8.65 25.86 3.05
N SER A 4 -7.94 26.85 3.55
CA SER A 4 -6.73 26.66 4.39
C SER A 4 -7.08 25.97 5.72
N GLU A 5 -8.15 26.39 6.38
CA GLU A 5 -8.64 25.79 7.62
C GLU A 5 -9.03 24.32 7.40
N ARG A 6 -9.69 24.02 6.27
CA ARG A 6 -10.07 22.65 5.92
C ARG A 6 -8.86 21.77 5.66
N GLN A 7 -7.80 22.27 5.01
CA GLN A 7 -6.56 21.53 4.80
C GLN A 7 -5.80 21.31 6.12
N ALA A 8 -5.80 22.28 7.01
CA ALA A 8 -5.20 22.15 8.34
C ALA A 8 -5.93 21.07 9.17
N GLU A 9 -7.26 21.07 9.15
CA GLU A 9 -8.08 20.02 9.81
C GLU A 9 -7.78 18.64 9.28
N ILE A 10 -7.73 18.46 7.94
CA ILE A 10 -7.37 17.18 7.31
C ILE A 10 -5.98 16.72 7.76
N LYS A 11 -5.01 17.63 7.76
CA LYS A 11 -3.63 17.33 8.17
C LYS A 11 -3.55 16.89 9.63
N GLN A 12 -4.22 17.60 10.53
CA GLN A 12 -4.25 17.27 11.94
C GLN A 12 -4.92 15.92 12.18
N PHE A 13 -6.11 15.70 11.62
CA PHE A 13 -6.84 14.43 11.74
C PHE A 13 -6.05 13.25 11.20
N THR A 14 -5.37 13.43 10.06
CA THR A 14 -4.50 12.38 9.49
C THR A 14 -3.30 12.09 10.40
N LYS A 15 -2.72 13.14 11.00
CA LYS A 15 -1.60 13.00 11.95
C LYS A 15 -2.03 12.16 13.17
N GLU A 16 -3.16 12.48 13.77
CA GLU A 16 -3.69 11.75 14.93
C GLU A 16 -3.91 10.25 14.62
N ALA A 17 -4.54 9.95 13.47
CA ALA A 17 -4.74 8.56 13.05
C ALA A 17 -3.43 7.82 12.82
N LEU A 18 -2.42 8.46 12.21
CA LEU A 18 -1.10 7.85 12.00
C LEU A 18 -0.33 7.67 13.31
N GLU A 19 -0.47 8.59 14.27
CA GLU A 19 0.14 8.44 15.60
C GLU A 19 -0.48 7.28 16.37
N GLU A 20 -1.80 7.08 16.28
CA GLU A 20 -2.44 5.91 16.86
C GLU A 20 -1.90 4.61 16.23
N VAL A 21 -1.78 4.56 14.89
CA VAL A 21 -1.23 3.39 14.21
C VAL A 21 0.22 3.12 14.59
N ARG A 22 1.05 4.14 14.82
CA ARG A 22 2.44 3.96 15.28
C ARG A 22 2.54 3.17 16.58
N LYS A 23 1.58 3.30 17.49
CA LYS A 23 1.55 2.54 18.74
C LYS A 23 1.44 1.03 18.51
N TYR A 24 0.88 0.61 17.37
CA TYR A 24 0.83 -0.81 17.00
C TYR A 24 2.19 -1.39 16.60
N VAL A 25 3.14 -0.54 16.18
CA VAL A 25 4.49 -0.98 15.78
C VAL A 25 5.38 -1.28 16.99
N GLU A 26 5.00 -0.82 18.18
CA GLU A 26 5.79 -1.00 19.41
C GLU A 26 5.75 -2.44 19.95
N LYS A 27 4.77 -3.24 19.56
CA LYS A 27 4.61 -4.62 20.03
C LYS A 27 4.28 -5.56 18.86
N PRO A 28 5.01 -6.67 18.68
CA PRO A 28 4.84 -7.59 17.54
C PRO A 28 3.41 -8.08 17.35
N LYS A 29 2.70 -8.42 18.43
CA LYS A 29 1.30 -8.85 18.34
C LYS A 29 0.38 -7.76 17.80
N GLN A 30 0.59 -6.52 18.21
CA GLN A 30 -0.20 -5.38 17.74
C GLN A 30 0.13 -5.02 16.28
N THR A 31 1.41 -5.15 15.90
CA THR A 31 1.84 -4.98 14.49
C THR A 31 1.12 -5.97 13.58
N LEU A 32 1.03 -7.24 13.97
CA LEU A 32 0.30 -8.24 13.20
C LEU A 32 -1.21 -7.99 13.17
N GLU A 33 -1.80 -7.53 14.27
CA GLU A 33 -3.20 -7.10 14.28
C GLU A 33 -3.45 -5.97 13.26
N MET A 34 -2.57 -4.98 13.22
CA MET A 34 -2.65 -3.90 12.25
C MET A 34 -2.43 -4.39 10.81
N ALA A 35 -1.46 -5.29 10.60
CA ALA A 35 -1.22 -5.89 9.29
C ALA A 35 -2.43 -6.70 8.80
N ASN A 36 -3.06 -7.49 9.68
CA ASN A 36 -4.31 -8.19 9.36
C ASN A 36 -5.45 -7.21 9.00
N PHE A 37 -5.54 -6.10 9.71
CA PHE A 37 -6.53 -5.07 9.42
C PHE A 37 -6.26 -4.44 8.03
N ILE A 38 -5.02 -4.07 7.73
CA ILE A 38 -4.63 -3.50 6.43
C ILE A 38 -4.97 -4.46 5.28
N ALA A 39 -4.71 -5.76 5.44
CA ALA A 39 -4.99 -6.77 4.43
C ALA A 39 -6.49 -6.87 4.04
N GLN A 40 -7.40 -6.38 4.90
CA GLN A 40 -8.82 -6.33 4.59
C GLN A 40 -9.20 -5.20 3.62
N PHE A 41 -8.31 -4.22 3.43
CA PHE A 41 -8.58 -3.00 2.66
C PHE A 41 -7.59 -2.78 1.51
N PRO A 42 -7.46 -3.72 0.56
CA PRO A 42 -6.41 -3.67 -0.47
C PRO A 42 -6.52 -2.45 -1.41
N ASN A 43 -7.72 -1.90 -1.57
CA ASN A 43 -7.99 -0.77 -2.45
C ASN A 43 -7.81 0.60 -1.77
N TYR A 44 -7.41 0.62 -0.50
CA TYR A 44 -7.24 1.86 0.26
C TYR A 44 -5.76 2.11 0.56
N SER A 45 -5.35 3.37 0.45
CA SER A 45 -4.00 3.75 0.89
C SER A 45 -3.83 3.51 2.39
N PHE A 46 -2.60 3.29 2.83
CA PHE A 46 -2.28 3.12 4.26
C PHE A 46 -2.85 4.26 5.14
N LYS A 47 -2.79 5.52 4.65
CA LYS A 47 -3.40 6.66 5.35
C LYS A 47 -4.90 6.48 5.54
N ASN A 48 -5.62 6.03 4.51
CA ASN A 48 -7.05 5.78 4.61
C ASN A 48 -7.37 4.59 5.51
N VAL A 49 -6.57 3.53 5.47
CA VAL A 49 -6.73 2.40 6.39
C VAL A 49 -6.52 2.83 7.84
N ALA A 50 -5.52 3.70 8.10
CA ALA A 50 -5.31 4.30 9.43
C ALA A 50 -6.53 5.13 9.89
N LEU A 51 -7.07 5.96 8.98
CA LEU A 51 -8.27 6.76 9.25
C LEU A 51 -9.50 5.88 9.53
N ILE A 52 -9.67 4.78 8.80
CA ILE A 52 -10.75 3.81 9.03
C ILE A 52 -10.58 3.17 10.41
N LYS A 53 -9.40 2.65 10.74
CA LYS A 53 -9.10 1.98 12.03
C LYS A 53 -9.30 2.92 13.21
N HIS A 54 -8.87 4.17 13.06
CA HIS A 54 -9.02 5.20 14.10
C HIS A 54 -10.49 5.50 14.43
N GLN A 55 -11.36 5.60 13.41
CA GLN A 55 -12.76 5.94 13.57
C GLN A 55 -13.67 4.73 13.83
N PHE A 56 -13.31 3.57 13.27
CA PHE A 56 -14.14 2.36 13.33
C PHE A 56 -13.24 1.12 13.47
N LYS A 57 -12.84 0.81 14.71
CA LYS A 57 -11.87 -0.26 15.03
C LYS A 57 -12.29 -1.63 14.52
N GLY A 58 -13.60 -1.90 14.46
CA GLY A 58 -14.19 -3.15 13.99
C GLY A 58 -14.54 -3.17 12.51
N ALA A 59 -14.08 -2.19 11.71
CA ALA A 59 -14.38 -2.17 10.27
C ALA A 59 -13.91 -3.47 9.60
N THR A 60 -14.79 -4.01 8.75
CA THR A 60 -14.52 -5.23 8.00
C THR A 60 -14.46 -5.00 6.51
N ALA A 61 -15.34 -4.15 5.99
CA ALA A 61 -15.41 -3.83 4.58
C ALA A 61 -16.14 -2.50 4.38
N VAL A 62 -15.49 -1.52 3.78
CA VAL A 62 -16.05 -0.18 3.61
C VAL A 62 -16.24 0.18 2.15
N ALA A 63 -17.33 0.90 1.86
CA ALA A 63 -17.59 1.46 0.54
C ALA A 63 -18.39 2.76 0.63
N GLY A 64 -18.45 3.50 -0.48
CA GLY A 64 -19.23 4.74 -0.58
C GLY A 64 -20.73 4.48 -0.48
N TYR A 65 -21.47 5.42 0.10
CA TYR A 65 -22.94 5.33 0.27
C TYR A 65 -23.68 4.90 -1.01
N LYS A 66 -23.38 5.55 -2.14
CA LYS A 66 -24.02 5.23 -3.42
C LYS A 66 -23.64 3.86 -3.96
N GLU A 67 -22.44 3.41 -3.69
CA GLU A 67 -21.96 2.09 -4.12
C GLU A 67 -22.66 0.98 -3.35
N LEU A 68 -22.77 1.09 -2.04
CA LEU A 68 -23.55 0.17 -1.22
C LEU A 68 -25.01 0.12 -1.64
N ALA A 69 -25.63 1.27 -1.86
CA ALA A 69 -27.02 1.35 -2.31
C ALA A 69 -27.24 0.68 -3.68
N LYS A 70 -26.32 0.87 -4.65
CA LYS A 70 -26.37 0.22 -5.97
C LYS A 70 -26.29 -1.30 -5.89
N LYS A 71 -25.60 -1.83 -4.88
CA LYS A 71 -25.45 -3.27 -4.61
C LYS A 71 -26.62 -3.84 -3.80
N GLY A 72 -27.64 -3.05 -3.50
CA GLY A 72 -28.82 -3.49 -2.72
C GLY A 72 -28.64 -3.44 -1.21
N PHE A 73 -27.54 -2.82 -0.72
CA PHE A 73 -27.20 -2.74 0.70
C PHE A 73 -27.22 -1.28 1.18
N PRO A 74 -28.40 -0.64 1.29
CA PRO A 74 -28.48 0.73 1.75
C PRO A 74 -27.99 0.87 3.19
N VAL A 75 -27.29 1.96 3.46
CA VAL A 75 -26.85 2.33 4.82
C VAL A 75 -28.09 2.65 5.67
N ARG A 76 -28.11 2.13 6.89
CA ARG A 76 -29.22 2.36 7.83
C ARG A 76 -29.31 3.83 8.23
N LYS A 77 -30.54 4.29 8.48
CA LYS A 77 -30.78 5.66 8.97
C LYS A 77 -30.10 5.87 10.33
N GLY A 78 -29.39 6.99 10.46
CA GLY A 78 -28.69 7.35 11.71
C GLY A 78 -27.24 6.89 11.77
N GLU A 79 -26.75 6.12 10.82
CA GLU A 79 -25.35 5.69 10.79
C GLU A 79 -24.42 6.86 10.42
N HIS A 80 -23.23 6.89 11.05
CA HIS A 80 -22.21 7.90 10.81
C HIS A 80 -21.15 7.39 9.83
N GLY A 81 -20.87 8.18 8.81
CA GLY A 81 -19.87 7.84 7.82
C GLY A 81 -18.43 7.94 8.36
N ILE A 82 -17.61 7.02 7.96
CA ILE A 82 -16.16 7.00 8.23
C ILE A 82 -15.49 7.95 7.26
N ARG A 83 -14.83 8.97 7.78
CA ARG A 83 -14.15 10.01 6.99
C ARG A 83 -12.81 9.50 6.47
N ILE A 84 -12.62 9.56 5.16
CA ILE A 84 -11.36 9.21 4.49
C ILE A 84 -10.97 10.30 3.48
N LEU A 85 -9.79 10.16 2.88
CA LEU A 85 -9.23 11.12 1.94
C LEU A 85 -9.36 10.61 0.51
N ALA A 86 -10.00 11.41 -0.35
CA ALA A 86 -9.99 11.18 -1.79
C ALA A 86 -9.02 12.13 -2.47
N PRO A 87 -8.10 11.65 -3.31
CA PRO A 87 -7.20 12.50 -4.08
C PRO A 87 -8.00 13.26 -5.16
N VAL A 88 -7.67 14.54 -5.32
CA VAL A 88 -8.21 15.38 -6.39
C VAL A 88 -7.01 15.94 -7.18
N PRO A 89 -6.68 15.34 -8.32
CA PRO A 89 -5.60 15.84 -9.16
C PRO A 89 -5.98 17.21 -9.74
N TYR A 90 -5.02 18.11 -9.80
CA TYR A 90 -5.19 19.40 -10.44
C TYR A 90 -3.93 19.87 -11.10
N GLN A 91 -4.12 20.74 -12.10
CA GLN A 91 -3.05 21.38 -12.85
C GLN A 91 -2.88 22.82 -12.39
N TYR A 92 -1.63 23.26 -12.30
CA TYR A 92 -1.30 24.64 -11.97
C TYR A 92 -0.08 25.14 -12.75
N ILE A 93 0.03 26.45 -12.86
CA ILE A 93 1.24 27.16 -13.28
C ILE A 93 1.73 28.01 -12.09
N LEU A 94 2.97 28.45 -12.15
CA LEU A 94 3.47 29.46 -11.24
C LEU A 94 3.25 30.86 -11.88
N ASP A 95 2.64 31.78 -11.14
CA ASP A 95 2.53 33.15 -11.55
C ASP A 95 3.88 33.89 -11.42
N GLN A 96 3.90 35.17 -11.76
CA GLN A 96 5.10 36.03 -11.72
C GLN A 96 5.71 36.12 -10.31
N ASN A 97 4.92 35.87 -9.27
CA ASN A 97 5.33 35.90 -7.87
C ASN A 97 5.67 34.49 -7.32
N GLY A 98 5.73 33.49 -8.19
CA GLY A 98 5.96 32.09 -7.80
C GLY A 98 4.77 31.43 -7.09
N LYS A 99 3.58 32.04 -7.07
CA LYS A 99 2.38 31.46 -6.49
C LYS A 99 1.71 30.49 -7.45
N ARG A 100 1.12 29.43 -6.91
CA ARG A 100 0.37 28.44 -7.67
C ARG A 100 -0.96 29.02 -8.15
N LYS A 101 -1.16 29.00 -9.46
CA LYS A 101 -2.41 29.40 -10.13
C LYS A 101 -3.03 28.20 -10.80
N SER A 102 -4.15 27.75 -10.27
CA SER A 102 -4.88 26.56 -10.77
C SER A 102 -5.46 26.81 -12.17
N LYS A 103 -5.56 25.77 -12.98
CA LYS A 103 -6.08 25.76 -14.36
C LYS A 103 -7.38 26.53 -14.57
N ARG A 104 -8.30 26.49 -13.62
CA ARG A 104 -9.59 27.21 -13.67
C ARG A 104 -9.45 28.73 -13.72
N TYR A 105 -8.30 29.27 -13.28
CA TYR A 105 -8.03 30.71 -13.22
C TYR A 105 -7.06 31.20 -14.29
N TRP A 106 -6.64 30.33 -15.24
CA TRP A 106 -5.74 30.72 -16.32
C TRP A 106 -6.42 31.69 -17.28
N SER A 107 -5.75 32.79 -17.58
CA SER A 107 -6.18 33.74 -18.58
C SER A 107 -6.05 33.15 -20.01
N LYS A 108 -6.65 33.81 -20.98
CA LYS A 108 -6.49 33.46 -22.41
C LYS A 108 -5.02 33.55 -22.85
N GLU A 109 -4.31 34.56 -22.37
CA GLU A 109 -2.90 34.78 -22.68
C GLU A 109 -2.01 33.69 -22.07
N GLU A 110 -2.27 33.32 -20.83
CA GLU A 110 -1.53 32.22 -20.16
C GLU A 110 -1.76 30.88 -20.88
N LYS A 111 -2.98 30.58 -21.30
CA LYS A 111 -3.27 29.40 -22.11
C LYS A 111 -2.50 29.42 -23.43
N ALA A 112 -2.47 30.55 -24.14
CA ALA A 112 -1.70 30.66 -25.37
C ALA A 112 -0.19 30.48 -25.14
N LYS A 113 0.35 30.97 -24.02
CA LYS A 113 1.76 30.75 -23.63
C LYS A 113 2.06 29.30 -23.28
N ILE A 114 1.11 28.61 -22.64
CA ILE A 114 1.19 27.18 -22.34
C ILE A 114 1.23 26.36 -23.64
N ASP A 115 0.34 26.68 -24.60
CA ASP A 115 0.26 25.99 -25.88
C ASP A 115 1.55 26.18 -26.72
N ARG A 116 2.24 27.31 -26.57
CA ARG A 116 3.55 27.56 -27.17
C ARG A 116 4.72 26.99 -26.38
N GLY A 117 4.47 26.38 -25.22
CA GLY A 117 5.53 25.81 -24.39
C GLY A 117 6.32 26.82 -23.53
N GLU A 118 5.91 28.09 -23.52
CA GLU A 118 6.56 29.17 -22.76
C GLU A 118 6.30 29.06 -21.23
N ILE A 119 5.17 28.49 -20.84
CA ILE A 119 4.81 28.23 -19.45
C ILE A 119 4.64 26.74 -19.23
N LYS A 120 5.38 26.17 -18.27
CA LYS A 120 5.27 24.76 -17.90
C LYS A 120 4.08 24.55 -16.94
N VAL A 121 3.17 23.67 -17.33
CA VAL A 121 2.11 23.16 -16.46
C VAL A 121 2.70 22.13 -15.51
N LYS A 122 2.29 22.22 -14.25
CA LYS A 122 2.64 21.27 -13.20
C LYS A 122 1.39 20.57 -12.71
N ASP A 123 1.50 19.29 -12.43
CA ASP A 123 0.46 18.49 -11.81
C ASP A 123 0.72 18.38 -10.29
N ASP A 124 -0.35 18.42 -9.52
CA ASP A 124 -0.31 18.18 -8.08
C ASP A 124 -1.65 17.57 -7.64
N VAL A 125 -1.69 17.11 -6.41
CA VAL A 125 -2.87 16.45 -5.83
C VAL A 125 -3.21 17.10 -4.51
N TRP A 126 -4.43 17.58 -4.38
CA TRP A 126 -4.99 17.93 -3.08
C TRP A 126 -5.97 16.86 -2.62
N TYR A 127 -6.27 16.82 -1.33
CA TYR A 127 -7.15 15.82 -0.76
C TYR A 127 -8.43 16.46 -0.24
N ARG A 128 -9.56 15.79 -0.46
CA ARG A 128 -10.85 16.16 0.12
C ARG A 128 -11.35 15.04 1.02
N ASN A 129 -12.12 15.44 2.04
CA ASN A 129 -12.86 14.47 2.83
C ASN A 129 -13.97 13.85 2.00
N VAL A 130 -14.05 12.52 2.05
CA VAL A 130 -15.19 11.72 1.58
C VAL A 130 -15.60 10.77 2.68
N TYR A 131 -16.83 10.29 2.63
CA TYR A 131 -17.38 9.39 3.63
C TYR A 131 -17.64 8.02 3.01
N VAL A 132 -17.17 6.99 3.72
CA VAL A 132 -17.48 5.60 3.45
C VAL A 132 -18.21 5.01 4.65
N PHE A 133 -18.85 3.88 4.45
CA PHE A 133 -19.58 3.16 5.50
C PHE A 133 -19.14 1.73 5.52
N ASP A 134 -19.00 1.16 6.71
CA ASP A 134 -18.74 -0.27 6.86
C ASP A 134 -19.99 -1.08 6.52
N ILE A 135 -19.79 -2.29 6.01
CA ILE A 135 -20.88 -3.17 5.65
C ILE A 135 -21.79 -3.49 6.85
N SER A 136 -21.27 -3.50 8.06
CA SER A 136 -22.06 -3.66 9.28
C SER A 136 -23.00 -2.51 9.58
N GLN A 137 -22.87 -1.37 8.89
CA GLN A 137 -23.78 -0.22 8.96
C GLN A 137 -24.94 -0.32 7.95
N THR A 138 -25.03 -1.43 7.24
CA THR A 138 -26.10 -1.71 6.24
C THR A 138 -26.99 -2.85 6.71
N ASN A 139 -27.95 -3.22 5.88
CA ASN A 139 -28.78 -4.40 6.07
C ASN A 139 -28.15 -5.69 5.52
N ALA A 140 -26.90 -5.63 5.02
CA ALA A 140 -26.18 -6.80 4.51
C ALA A 140 -25.95 -7.85 5.60
N LYS A 141 -26.03 -9.11 5.20
CA LYS A 141 -25.73 -10.27 6.02
C LYS A 141 -24.36 -10.82 5.67
N PRO A 142 -23.74 -11.65 6.51
CA PRO A 142 -22.44 -12.24 6.24
C PRO A 142 -22.34 -12.97 4.87
N GLU A 143 -23.39 -13.63 4.47
CA GLU A 143 -23.49 -14.33 3.20
C GLU A 143 -23.48 -13.42 1.96
N ASP A 144 -23.83 -12.16 2.12
CA ASP A 144 -23.87 -11.17 1.03
C ASP A 144 -22.48 -10.57 0.73
N LEU A 145 -21.50 -10.77 1.63
CA LEU A 145 -20.18 -10.15 1.51
C LEU A 145 -19.44 -10.45 0.20
N PRO A 146 -19.50 -11.65 -0.40
CA PRO A 146 -18.85 -11.93 -1.68
C PRO A 146 -19.38 -11.15 -2.85
N ASP A 147 -20.70 -10.97 -2.89
CA ASP A 147 -21.34 -10.23 -3.99
C ASP A 147 -21.02 -8.75 -3.92
N ILE A 148 -20.83 -8.24 -2.70
CA ILE A 148 -20.46 -6.83 -2.46
C ILE A 148 -18.97 -6.60 -2.70
N PHE A 149 -18.13 -7.55 -2.28
CA PHE A 149 -16.66 -7.45 -2.33
C PHE A 149 -16.05 -8.73 -2.97
N PRO A 150 -16.25 -8.97 -4.27
CA PRO A 150 -15.85 -10.20 -4.93
C PRO A 150 -14.34 -10.50 -4.87
N ASN A 151 -13.51 -9.48 -4.69
CA ASN A 151 -12.07 -9.62 -4.56
C ASN A 151 -11.61 -9.87 -3.11
N ARG A 152 -12.52 -9.98 -2.16
CA ARG A 152 -12.20 -10.26 -0.78
C ARG A 152 -12.23 -11.76 -0.55
N PRO A 153 -11.18 -12.35 0.06
CA PRO A 153 -11.19 -13.78 0.39
C PRO A 153 -12.40 -14.11 1.27
N TYR A 154 -13.20 -15.06 0.82
CA TYR A 154 -14.51 -15.41 1.39
C TYR A 154 -14.42 -16.09 2.76
N SER A 155 -13.41 -16.90 2.93
CA SER A 155 -13.14 -17.57 4.19
C SER A 155 -11.75 -17.20 4.67
N TYR A 156 -11.68 -16.92 5.94
CA TYR A 156 -10.40 -16.79 6.63
C TYR A 156 -9.70 -18.13 6.83
N ASP A 157 -10.05 -19.14 6.04
CA ASP A 157 -9.31 -20.41 5.95
C ASP A 157 -8.10 -20.21 5.03
N TYR A 158 -7.02 -19.77 5.65
CA TYR A 158 -5.76 -19.32 5.03
C TYR A 158 -4.92 -20.47 4.46
N THR A 159 -5.42 -21.69 4.47
CA THR A 159 -4.67 -22.87 4.02
C THR A 159 -4.80 -23.15 2.52
N GLN A 160 -5.64 -22.41 1.78
CA GLN A 160 -5.94 -22.74 0.39
C GLN A 160 -5.87 -21.58 -0.58
N VAL A 161 -4.66 -21.21 -0.99
CA VAL A 161 -4.48 -20.58 -2.30
C VAL A 161 -4.77 -21.66 -3.35
N ARG A 162 -5.98 -21.65 -3.93
CA ARG A 162 -6.44 -22.69 -4.88
C ARG A 162 -5.57 -22.79 -6.14
N ASN A 163 -4.84 -21.73 -6.48
CA ASN A 163 -3.95 -21.72 -7.64
C ASN A 163 -2.66 -20.95 -7.31
N ARG A 164 -1.75 -21.59 -6.58
CA ARG A 164 -0.44 -21.04 -6.21
C ARG A 164 0.38 -20.65 -7.43
N GLN A 165 0.33 -21.48 -8.48
CA GLN A 165 1.08 -21.22 -9.70
C GLN A 165 0.59 -19.93 -10.39
N ALA A 166 -0.71 -19.74 -10.53
CA ALA A 166 -1.26 -18.52 -11.13
C ALA A 166 -0.88 -17.25 -10.33
N LEU A 167 -0.85 -17.33 -8.99
CA LEU A 167 -0.40 -16.23 -8.16
C LEU A 167 1.09 -15.95 -8.37
N TYR A 168 1.92 -17.00 -8.40
CA TYR A 168 3.35 -16.85 -8.67
C TYR A 168 3.59 -16.21 -10.05
N ASP A 169 2.92 -16.70 -11.08
CA ASP A 169 3.04 -16.19 -12.45
C ASP A 169 2.58 -14.72 -12.55
N ALA A 170 1.49 -14.37 -11.86
CA ALA A 170 1.01 -12.98 -11.78
C ALA A 170 2.02 -12.05 -11.10
N LEU A 171 2.68 -12.50 -10.03
CA LEU A 171 3.74 -11.73 -9.36
C LEU A 171 4.98 -11.57 -10.24
N VAL A 172 5.38 -12.61 -10.96
CA VAL A 172 6.49 -12.57 -11.92
C VAL A 172 6.18 -11.57 -13.04
N GLU A 173 4.98 -11.64 -13.61
CA GLU A 173 4.56 -10.72 -14.67
C GLU A 173 4.43 -9.28 -14.16
N PHE A 174 3.91 -9.08 -12.95
CA PHE A 174 3.87 -7.77 -12.30
C PHE A 174 5.28 -7.18 -12.13
N SER A 175 6.23 -7.97 -11.64
CA SER A 175 7.62 -7.54 -11.47
C SER A 175 8.26 -7.17 -12.82
N LYS A 176 8.05 -8.00 -13.84
CA LYS A 176 8.54 -7.78 -15.20
C LYS A 176 7.98 -6.49 -15.81
N LYS A 177 6.69 -6.22 -15.66
CA LYS A 177 6.05 -4.97 -16.11
C LYS A 177 6.62 -3.72 -15.45
N ASN A 178 7.14 -3.86 -14.22
CA ASN A 178 7.83 -2.80 -13.49
C ASN A 178 9.35 -2.74 -13.82
N GLY A 179 9.79 -3.42 -14.87
CA GLY A 179 11.18 -3.42 -15.33
C GLY A 179 12.13 -4.25 -14.46
N VAL A 180 11.60 -5.19 -13.68
CA VAL A 180 12.37 -6.05 -12.77
C VAL A 180 12.11 -7.52 -13.11
N PRO A 181 12.86 -8.13 -14.04
CA PRO A 181 12.72 -9.55 -14.35
C PRO A 181 13.05 -10.43 -13.14
N VAL A 182 12.34 -11.54 -13.03
CA VAL A 182 12.51 -12.54 -11.97
C VAL A 182 13.08 -13.81 -12.56
N LYS A 183 14.04 -14.42 -11.89
CA LYS A 183 14.55 -15.75 -12.24
C LYS A 183 14.85 -16.58 -10.99
N VAL A 184 14.71 -17.88 -11.11
CA VAL A 184 15.30 -18.83 -10.17
C VAL A 184 16.73 -19.11 -10.63
N ALA A 185 17.72 -18.84 -9.78
CA ALA A 185 19.11 -19.06 -10.13
C ALA A 185 19.45 -20.55 -10.21
N SER A 186 20.48 -20.91 -11.00
CA SER A 186 21.13 -22.20 -10.82
C SER A 186 21.94 -22.21 -9.52
N LEU A 187 22.25 -23.42 -9.01
CA LEU A 187 23.06 -23.54 -7.79
C LEU A 187 24.47 -22.94 -7.98
N GLU A 188 25.04 -23.13 -9.14
CA GLU A 188 26.34 -22.57 -9.53
C GLU A 188 26.31 -21.04 -9.56
N GLU A 189 25.32 -20.46 -10.24
CA GLU A 189 25.11 -19.03 -10.30
C GLU A 189 24.92 -18.43 -8.92
N TRP A 190 24.07 -19.05 -8.06
CA TRP A 190 23.82 -18.59 -6.70
C TRP A 190 25.09 -18.56 -5.85
N ASN A 191 25.89 -19.63 -5.93
CA ASN A 191 27.14 -19.74 -5.18
C ASN A 191 28.20 -18.78 -5.70
N SER A 192 28.29 -18.54 -7.02
CA SER A 192 29.23 -17.58 -7.62
C SER A 192 28.97 -16.14 -7.16
N GLN A 193 27.72 -15.79 -6.91
CA GLN A 193 27.31 -14.47 -6.39
C GLN A 193 27.50 -14.35 -4.86
N ARG A 194 27.88 -15.43 -4.18
CA ARG A 194 28.09 -15.48 -2.71
C ARG A 194 26.85 -15.08 -1.89
N PHE A 195 25.65 -15.37 -2.39
CA PHE A 195 24.41 -15.04 -1.68
C PHE A 195 24.15 -15.93 -0.45
N GLY A 196 24.91 -16.98 -0.26
CA GLY A 196 24.87 -17.82 0.93
C GLY A 196 23.50 -18.44 1.17
N THR A 197 22.95 -18.21 2.36
CA THR A 197 21.64 -18.72 2.80
C THR A 197 20.47 -17.80 2.48
N ALA A 198 20.69 -16.69 1.78
CA ALA A 198 19.59 -15.82 1.35
C ALA A 198 18.58 -16.61 0.51
N LYS A 199 17.31 -16.28 0.67
CA LYS A 199 16.19 -16.93 -0.04
C LYS A 199 15.86 -16.24 -1.36
N GLY A 200 16.02 -14.93 -1.41
CA GLY A 200 15.88 -14.08 -2.59
C GLY A 200 16.85 -12.92 -2.53
N VAL A 201 17.05 -12.24 -3.64
CA VAL A 201 17.87 -11.02 -3.72
C VAL A 201 17.34 -10.13 -4.82
N PHE A 202 16.90 -8.93 -4.46
CA PHE A 202 16.74 -7.83 -5.41
C PHE A 202 18.09 -7.16 -5.63
N SER A 203 18.48 -7.03 -6.88
CA SER A 203 19.71 -6.34 -7.26
C SER A 203 19.45 -5.25 -8.30
N GLN A 204 20.18 -4.15 -8.16
CA GLN A 204 20.18 -3.03 -9.11
C GLN A 204 21.62 -2.68 -9.47
N SER A 205 21.91 -2.59 -10.78
CA SER A 205 23.22 -2.23 -11.32
C SER A 205 23.04 -1.39 -12.57
N GLN A 206 24.16 -0.97 -13.16
CA GLN A 206 24.14 -0.30 -14.48
C GLN A 206 23.54 -1.17 -15.60
N LYS A 207 23.57 -2.50 -15.44
CA LYS A 207 22.96 -3.47 -16.39
C LYS A 207 21.46 -3.62 -16.23
N GLY A 208 20.86 -2.99 -15.20
CA GLY A 208 19.44 -3.05 -14.93
C GLY A 208 19.12 -3.56 -13.52
N LYS A 209 17.83 -3.90 -13.35
CA LYS A 209 17.26 -4.42 -12.11
C LYS A 209 16.87 -5.87 -12.32
N GLN A 210 17.00 -6.71 -11.30
CA GLN A 210 16.51 -8.09 -11.33
C GLN A 210 16.22 -8.61 -9.93
N ILE A 211 15.35 -9.59 -9.85
CA ILE A 211 15.14 -10.43 -8.68
C ILE A 211 15.66 -11.82 -8.99
N MET A 212 16.52 -12.34 -8.13
CA MET A 212 16.93 -13.73 -8.17
C MET A 212 16.41 -14.48 -6.95
N LEU A 213 15.77 -15.62 -7.18
CA LEU A 213 15.31 -16.54 -6.16
C LEU A 213 16.29 -17.68 -6.00
N SER A 214 16.51 -18.10 -4.74
CA SER A 214 17.38 -19.22 -4.42
C SER A 214 16.90 -20.53 -5.06
N PRO A 215 17.78 -21.35 -5.64
CA PRO A 215 17.42 -22.67 -6.17
C PRO A 215 17.03 -23.68 -5.08
N ARG A 216 17.22 -23.33 -3.80
CA ARG A 216 16.88 -24.17 -2.65
C ARG A 216 15.49 -23.90 -2.08
N LEU A 217 14.73 -22.94 -2.64
CA LEU A 217 13.35 -22.67 -2.21
C LEU A 217 12.44 -23.82 -2.58
N ASN A 218 11.62 -24.24 -1.63
CA ASN A 218 10.46 -25.06 -1.94
C ASN A 218 9.31 -24.18 -2.51
N ASP A 219 8.27 -24.81 -3.03
CA ASP A 219 7.17 -24.09 -3.69
C ASP A 219 6.36 -23.21 -2.73
N ASP A 220 6.31 -23.57 -1.45
CA ASP A 220 5.61 -22.76 -0.42
C ASP A 220 6.35 -21.47 -0.08
N GLU A 221 7.68 -21.47 -0.23
CA GLU A 221 8.53 -20.33 0.07
C GLU A 221 8.64 -19.32 -1.08
N LYS A 222 8.44 -19.74 -2.34
CA LYS A 222 8.68 -18.88 -3.52
C LYS A 222 7.83 -17.62 -3.51
N ILE A 223 6.54 -17.72 -3.17
CA ILE A 223 5.61 -16.59 -3.23
C ILE A 223 5.92 -15.55 -2.15
N PRO A 224 6.02 -15.87 -0.85
CA PRO A 224 6.39 -14.91 0.17
C PRO A 224 7.74 -14.23 -0.09
N VAL A 225 8.74 -15.00 -0.50
CA VAL A 225 10.07 -14.48 -0.84
C VAL A 225 9.98 -13.53 -2.04
N LEU A 226 9.24 -13.91 -3.10
CA LEU A 226 9.08 -13.05 -4.27
C LEU A 226 8.38 -11.73 -3.91
N ILE A 227 7.35 -11.75 -3.07
CA ILE A 227 6.67 -10.52 -2.59
C ILE A 227 7.65 -9.64 -1.83
N HIS A 228 8.49 -10.22 -0.97
CA HIS A 228 9.52 -9.52 -0.20
C HIS A 228 10.51 -8.80 -1.15
N GLU A 229 11.03 -9.50 -2.15
CA GLU A 229 11.97 -8.92 -3.12
C GLU A 229 11.32 -7.87 -4.05
N ILE A 230 10.07 -8.08 -4.46
CA ILE A 230 9.29 -7.07 -5.18
C ILE A 230 9.14 -5.81 -4.34
N THR A 231 8.89 -5.93 -3.04
CA THR A 231 8.81 -4.78 -2.14
C THR A 231 10.13 -3.99 -2.11
N HIS A 232 11.27 -4.68 -2.00
CA HIS A 232 12.58 -4.03 -2.12
C HIS A 232 12.73 -3.30 -3.46
N SER A 233 12.31 -3.92 -4.56
CA SER A 233 12.43 -3.34 -5.90
C SER A 233 11.59 -2.07 -6.09
N ILE A 234 10.46 -1.95 -5.41
CA ILE A 234 9.53 -0.81 -5.52
C ILE A 234 9.90 0.29 -4.51
N LEU A 235 10.06 -0.07 -3.23
CA LEU A 235 10.20 0.89 -2.13
C LEU A 235 11.64 1.28 -1.82
N HIS A 236 12.61 0.40 -2.12
CA HIS A 236 13.98 0.51 -1.65
C HIS A 236 15.01 0.66 -2.77
N ASN A 237 14.57 0.79 -4.02
CA ASN A 237 15.48 1.07 -5.14
C ASN A 237 16.16 2.45 -4.97
N GLU A 238 17.29 2.66 -5.64
CA GLU A 238 18.06 3.90 -5.52
C GLU A 238 17.25 5.16 -5.78
N GLN A 239 16.35 5.15 -6.77
CA GLN A 239 15.54 6.30 -7.12
C GLN A 239 14.61 6.69 -5.97
N GLN A 240 14.01 5.71 -5.29
CA GLN A 240 13.16 5.96 -4.14
C GLN A 240 13.95 6.42 -2.92
N GLN A 241 15.17 5.88 -2.72
CA GLN A 241 16.03 6.32 -1.62
C GLN A 241 16.49 7.78 -1.81
N ARG A 242 16.81 8.19 -3.03
CA ARG A 242 17.20 9.58 -3.36
C ARG A 242 16.07 10.61 -3.18
N LYS A 243 14.80 10.18 -3.22
CA LYS A 243 13.63 11.06 -2.99
C LYS A 243 13.35 11.34 -1.52
N ARG A 244 14.03 10.66 -0.60
CA ARG A 244 13.82 10.79 0.84
C ARG A 244 14.80 11.81 1.41
N ASP A 245 14.34 12.59 2.39
CA ASP A 245 15.20 13.52 3.14
C ASP A 245 16.34 12.76 3.85
N LYS A 246 16.04 11.57 4.36
CA LYS A 246 17.02 10.62 4.90
C LYS A 246 16.79 9.22 4.29
N PRO A 247 17.80 8.62 3.67
CA PRO A 247 17.72 7.25 3.20
C PRO A 247 17.39 6.29 4.36
N LEU A 248 16.57 5.28 4.07
CA LEU A 248 16.28 4.24 5.05
C LEU A 248 17.54 3.40 5.32
N ASN A 249 17.77 3.06 6.58
CA ASN A 249 18.78 2.07 6.94
C ASN A 249 18.30 0.65 6.57
N THR A 250 19.18 -0.34 6.67
CA THR A 250 18.89 -1.74 6.34
C THR A 250 17.73 -2.28 7.18
N ILE A 251 17.73 -2.00 8.48
CA ILE A 251 16.70 -2.45 9.42
C ILE A 251 15.32 -1.98 8.98
N GLN A 252 15.19 -0.69 8.67
CA GLN A 252 13.94 -0.10 8.23
C GLN A 252 13.45 -0.67 6.89
N LYS A 253 14.38 -0.97 5.97
CA LYS A 253 14.05 -1.60 4.67
C LYS A 253 13.53 -3.01 4.87
N GLU A 254 14.22 -3.82 5.68
CA GLU A 254 13.84 -5.20 5.98
C GLU A 254 12.48 -5.26 6.69
N PHE A 255 12.25 -4.40 7.69
CA PHE A 255 10.96 -4.29 8.36
C PHE A 255 9.82 -3.98 7.39
N GLN A 256 10.03 -2.99 6.50
CA GLN A 256 9.02 -2.62 5.50
C GLN A 256 8.76 -3.76 4.49
N ALA A 257 9.81 -4.45 4.06
CA ALA A 257 9.70 -5.56 3.12
C ALA A 257 8.97 -6.75 3.75
N GLU A 258 9.30 -7.12 4.97
CA GLU A 258 8.66 -8.23 5.69
C GLU A 258 7.20 -7.94 6.00
N LEU A 259 6.90 -6.73 6.50
CA LEU A 259 5.53 -6.34 6.80
C LEU A 259 4.65 -6.29 5.53
N SER A 260 5.18 -5.77 4.42
CA SER A 260 4.48 -5.76 3.14
C SER A 260 4.27 -7.15 2.59
N SER A 261 5.27 -8.03 2.72
CA SER A 261 5.16 -9.44 2.36
C SER A 261 4.07 -10.13 3.15
N TYR A 262 4.06 -9.96 4.47
CA TYR A 262 3.02 -10.52 5.34
C TYR A 262 1.61 -10.03 4.96
N ILE A 263 1.42 -8.73 4.78
CA ILE A 263 0.12 -8.14 4.42
C ILE A 263 -0.38 -8.69 3.07
N THR A 264 0.50 -8.72 2.08
CA THR A 264 0.16 -9.18 0.73
C THR A 264 -0.12 -10.70 0.73
N ALA A 265 0.74 -11.49 1.36
CA ALA A 265 0.54 -12.93 1.50
C ALA A 265 -0.80 -13.24 2.21
N LYS A 266 -1.09 -12.51 3.28
CA LYS A 266 -2.34 -12.63 4.03
C LYS A 266 -3.56 -12.30 3.19
N HIS A 267 -3.49 -11.27 2.35
CA HIS A 267 -4.57 -10.90 1.43
C HIS A 267 -4.91 -12.04 0.46
N TYR A 268 -3.89 -12.77 -0.01
CA TYR A 268 -4.06 -13.93 -0.90
C TYR A 268 -4.28 -15.26 -0.17
N GLY A 269 -4.51 -15.23 1.14
CA GLY A 269 -4.82 -16.43 1.93
C GLY A 269 -3.59 -17.24 2.34
N ILE A 270 -2.38 -16.70 2.22
CA ILE A 270 -1.15 -17.35 2.66
C ILE A 270 -0.84 -16.94 4.09
N ASP A 271 -0.79 -17.91 5.01
CA ASP A 271 -0.42 -17.65 6.41
C ASP A 271 1.10 -17.72 6.60
N THR A 272 1.73 -16.57 6.71
CA THR A 272 3.17 -16.45 6.98
C THR A 272 3.51 -16.05 8.42
N ARG A 273 2.56 -16.15 9.37
CA ARG A 273 2.75 -15.70 10.77
C ARG A 273 3.96 -16.31 11.46
N LYS A 274 4.18 -17.62 11.28
CA LYS A 274 5.29 -18.33 11.92
C LYS A 274 6.66 -17.77 11.54
N GLN A 275 6.78 -17.28 10.32
CA GLN A 275 8.00 -16.66 9.79
C GLN A 275 8.06 -15.16 10.13
N ALA A 276 6.96 -14.42 9.95
CA ALA A 276 6.90 -12.99 10.13
C ALA A 276 7.06 -12.53 11.58
N ILE A 277 6.47 -13.25 12.57
CA ILE A 277 6.53 -12.85 13.99
C ILE A 277 7.95 -12.70 14.51
N PRO A 278 8.84 -13.71 14.40
CA PRO A 278 10.21 -13.59 14.90
C PRO A 278 10.99 -12.46 14.21
N TYR A 279 10.75 -12.25 12.92
CA TYR A 279 11.37 -11.19 12.15
C TYR A 279 10.92 -9.81 12.62
N ILE A 280 9.60 -9.59 12.66
CA ILE A 280 9.02 -8.32 13.13
C ILE A 280 9.46 -8.00 14.56
N ASP A 281 9.54 -9.02 15.45
CA ASP A 281 10.00 -8.84 16.82
C ASP A 281 11.46 -8.39 16.89
N SER A 282 12.35 -9.05 16.14
CA SER A 282 13.76 -8.68 16.08
C SER A 282 13.98 -7.24 15.60
N TRP A 283 13.17 -6.78 14.65
CA TRP A 283 13.30 -5.45 14.06
C TRP A 283 12.62 -4.35 14.87
N THR A 284 11.53 -4.63 15.58
CA THR A 284 10.87 -3.65 16.46
C THR A 284 11.68 -3.35 17.72
N ASN A 285 12.42 -4.33 18.23
CA ASN A 285 13.33 -4.11 19.35
C ASN A 285 14.53 -3.24 18.98
N ASN A 286 14.95 -3.26 17.71
CA ASN A 286 16.03 -2.43 17.19
C ASN A 286 15.58 -1.04 16.70
N LEU A 287 14.28 -0.76 16.64
CA LEU A 287 13.73 0.57 16.26
C LEU A 287 13.56 1.51 17.46
N LYS A 288 13.90 1.05 18.68
CA LYS A 288 13.84 1.87 19.91
C LYS A 288 15.08 2.74 20.14
N GLU A 289 16.09 2.59 19.30
CA GLU A 289 17.27 3.47 19.22
C GLU A 289 17.10 4.45 18.02
#